data_7cf2e9eacc2514115986455842fb1c2d
#
_entry.id   7cf2e9eacc2514115986455842fb1c2d
#
_cell.length_a   1.000
_cell.length_b   1.000
_cell.length_c   1.000
_cell.angle_alpha   90.00
_cell.angle_beta   90.00
_cell.angle_gamma   90.00
#
_symmetry.space_group_name_H-M   'P 1'
#
loop_
_entity.id
_entity.type
_entity.pdbx_description
1 polymer ?
#
loop_
_entity_poly.entity_id
_entity_poly.type
_entity_poly.pdbx_seq_one_letter_code
_entity_poly.pdbx_strand_id
1 'polypeptide(L)'
;AAVAAVGGAASLVGMKQAWDPLPSVLAGGFTTVDLASIKAGEPETFVWRGKPVFVLKKTAQMEQSPRDLTVGADRFIIAIGLCTHLGCIPAWAKDKWKCACHGGEYDSSAKQTFGPPPRPLDLPPFSVKGTVITLGEEGPEYTAIAATMKA
;
A
#
# COMPACT_ATOMS: atom_id res chain seq x y z
N ALA A 1 50.51 -15.69 -1.22
CA ALA A 1 49.41 -15.42 -2.14
C ALA A 1 48.06 -16.00 -1.66
N ALA A 2 47.98 -17.28 -1.25
CA ALA A 2 46.71 -17.91 -0.83
C ALA A 2 46.05 -17.25 0.40
N VAL A 3 46.81 -16.90 1.42
CA VAL A 3 46.32 -16.25 2.65
C VAL A 3 45.71 -14.87 2.35
N ALA A 4 46.32 -14.11 1.45
CA ALA A 4 45.79 -12.80 1.03
C ALA A 4 44.49 -12.94 0.23
N ALA A 5 44.36 -13.98 -0.59
CA ALA A 5 43.13 -14.23 -1.36
C ALA A 5 41.96 -14.64 -0.42
N VAL A 6 42.23 -15.53 0.55
CA VAL A 6 41.21 -15.94 1.55
C VAL A 6 40.82 -14.77 2.44
N GLY A 7 41.78 -13.96 2.90
CA GLY A 7 41.52 -12.77 3.72
C GLY A 7 40.71 -11.73 2.95
N GLY A 8 41.04 -11.50 1.69
CA GLY A 8 40.27 -10.58 0.81
C GLY A 8 38.83 -11.06 0.56
N ALA A 9 38.63 -12.34 0.29
CA ALA A 9 37.30 -12.91 0.13
C ALA A 9 36.46 -12.82 1.44
N ALA A 10 37.05 -13.14 2.58
CA ALA A 10 36.39 -13.03 3.88
C ALA A 10 36.00 -11.58 4.20
N SER A 11 36.86 -10.62 3.88
CA SER A 11 36.54 -9.18 4.06
C SER A 11 35.37 -8.74 3.18
N LEU A 12 35.32 -9.16 1.91
CA LEU A 12 34.21 -8.84 1.03
C LEU A 12 32.89 -9.43 1.50
N VAL A 13 32.91 -10.68 2.02
CA VAL A 13 31.72 -11.29 2.62
C VAL A 13 31.27 -10.52 3.86
N GLY A 14 32.20 -10.15 4.75
CA GLY A 14 31.90 -9.35 5.93
C GLY A 14 31.33 -7.97 5.59
N MET A 15 31.88 -7.30 4.58
CA MET A 15 31.36 -6.04 4.08
C MET A 15 29.94 -6.19 3.53
N LYS A 16 29.68 -7.23 2.72
CA LYS A 16 28.33 -7.50 2.21
C LYS A 16 27.34 -7.72 3.36
N GLN A 17 27.69 -8.54 4.35
CA GLN A 17 26.84 -8.80 5.51
C GLN A 17 26.54 -7.54 6.35
N ALA A 18 27.48 -6.60 6.42
CA ALA A 18 27.28 -5.31 7.10
C ALA A 18 26.28 -4.39 6.36
N TRP A 19 26.10 -4.59 5.05
CA TRP A 19 25.14 -3.83 4.23
C TRP A 19 23.78 -4.54 4.12
N ASP A 20 23.73 -5.83 4.44
CA ASP A 20 22.45 -6.57 4.41
C ASP A 20 21.54 -6.06 5.53
N PRO A 21 20.24 -5.78 5.25
CA PRO A 21 19.32 -5.29 6.25
C PRO A 21 19.10 -6.34 7.34
N LEU A 22 18.98 -5.89 8.58
CA LEU A 22 18.69 -6.76 9.72
C LEU A 22 17.38 -7.54 9.50
N PRO A 23 17.27 -8.80 10.00
CA PRO A 23 16.05 -9.59 9.90
C PRO A 23 14.81 -8.87 10.42
N SER A 24 14.94 -8.06 11.48
CA SER A 24 13.87 -7.22 12.03
C SER A 24 13.41 -6.13 11.05
N VAL A 25 14.32 -5.57 10.26
CA VAL A 25 14.00 -4.58 9.21
C VAL A 25 13.30 -5.26 8.04
N LEU A 26 13.75 -6.46 7.65
CA LEU A 26 13.09 -7.27 6.63
C LEU A 26 11.68 -7.67 7.07
N ALA A 27 11.50 -8.13 8.32
CA ALA A 27 10.19 -8.47 8.86
C ALA A 27 9.24 -7.26 8.93
N GLY A 28 9.75 -6.07 9.24
CA GLY A 28 8.97 -4.81 9.20
C GLY A 28 8.60 -4.35 7.79
N GLY A 29 9.10 -5.03 6.75
CA GLY A 29 8.74 -4.78 5.35
C GLY A 29 7.34 -5.25 4.96
N PHE A 30 6.72 -6.13 5.78
CA PHE A 30 5.42 -6.74 5.49
C PHE A 30 4.43 -6.43 6.61
N THR A 31 3.16 -6.22 6.23
CA THR A 31 2.05 -6.04 7.17
C THR A 31 0.88 -6.86 6.67
N THR A 32 0.33 -7.74 7.52
CA THR A 32 -0.85 -8.55 7.18
C THR A 32 -2.12 -7.88 7.67
N VAL A 33 -3.16 -7.92 6.83
CA VAL A 33 -4.49 -7.38 7.13
C VAL A 33 -5.54 -8.43 6.77
N ASP A 34 -6.43 -8.75 7.70
CA ASP A 34 -7.58 -9.61 7.43
C ASP A 34 -8.77 -8.75 6.95
N LEU A 35 -9.12 -8.91 5.69
CA LEU A 35 -10.22 -8.19 5.05
C LEU A 35 -11.59 -8.58 5.60
N ALA A 36 -11.72 -9.76 6.20
CA ALA A 36 -12.98 -10.21 6.78
C ALA A 36 -13.42 -9.39 7.99
N SER A 37 -12.46 -8.79 8.71
CA SER A 37 -12.74 -7.95 9.87
C SER A 37 -13.21 -6.54 9.52
N ILE A 38 -13.01 -6.10 8.26
CA ILE A 38 -13.25 -4.71 7.86
C ILE A 38 -14.73 -4.45 7.62
N LYS A 39 -15.26 -3.41 8.26
CA LYS A 39 -16.64 -2.97 8.10
C LYS A 39 -16.86 -2.26 6.78
N ALA A 40 -18.00 -2.51 6.14
CA ALA A 40 -18.34 -1.83 4.90
C ALA A 40 -18.65 -0.34 5.14
N GLY A 41 -18.13 0.52 4.27
CA GLY A 41 -18.39 1.97 4.29
C GLY A 41 -17.46 2.80 5.17
N GLU A 42 -16.66 2.15 6.03
CA GLU A 42 -15.69 2.81 6.90
C GLU A 42 -14.28 2.30 6.61
N PRO A 43 -13.32 3.18 6.25
CA PRO A 43 -11.96 2.75 6.05
C PRO A 43 -11.24 2.50 7.36
N GLU A 44 -10.45 1.43 7.41
CA GLU A 44 -9.49 1.19 8.47
C GLU A 44 -8.09 1.61 8.03
N THR A 45 -7.28 2.04 9.00
CA THR A 45 -5.92 2.50 8.73
C THR A 45 -4.92 1.54 9.34
N PHE A 46 -4.04 1.02 8.52
CA PHE A 46 -2.92 0.17 8.91
C PHE A 46 -1.60 0.91 8.67
N VAL A 47 -0.53 0.46 9.32
CA VAL A 47 0.80 1.03 9.11
C VAL A 47 1.66 0.05 8.33
N TRP A 48 2.24 0.52 7.22
CA TRP A 48 3.20 -0.22 6.43
C TRP A 48 4.40 0.66 6.11
N ARG A 49 5.59 0.22 6.52
CA ARG A 49 6.85 0.97 6.36
C ARG A 49 6.75 2.42 6.83
N GLY A 50 6.09 2.65 7.98
CA GLY A 50 5.90 3.98 8.56
C GLY A 50 4.88 4.88 7.82
N LYS A 51 4.19 4.36 6.80
CA LYS A 51 3.15 5.08 6.07
C LYS A 51 1.77 4.55 6.44
N PRO A 52 0.75 5.41 6.57
CA PRO A 52 -0.63 4.96 6.73
C PRO A 52 -1.10 4.30 5.43
N VAL A 53 -1.78 3.18 5.54
CA VAL A 53 -2.46 2.50 4.42
C VAL A 53 -3.93 2.40 4.77
N PHE A 54 -4.77 2.96 3.93
CA PHE A 54 -6.21 2.89 4.04
C PHE A 54 -6.71 1.61 3.37
N VAL A 55 -7.57 0.89 4.05
CA VAL A 55 -8.30 -0.26 3.50
C VAL A 55 -9.79 0.01 3.70
N LEU A 56 -10.52 0.16 2.62
CA LEU A 56 -11.96 0.43 2.62
C LEU A 56 -12.70 -0.75 1.98
N LYS A 57 -13.60 -1.37 2.72
CA LYS A 57 -14.60 -2.27 2.17
C LYS A 57 -15.73 -1.44 1.57
N LYS A 58 -15.91 -1.49 0.25
CA LYS A 58 -16.95 -0.72 -0.44
C LYS A 58 -18.35 -1.25 -0.14
N THR A 59 -19.30 -0.34 -0.03
CA THR A 59 -20.73 -0.67 -0.03
C THR A 59 -21.24 -0.89 -1.44
N ALA A 60 -22.45 -1.46 -1.58
CA ALA A 60 -23.09 -1.67 -2.89
C ALA A 60 -23.37 -0.36 -3.65
N GLN A 61 -23.54 0.75 -2.91
CA GLN A 61 -23.83 2.07 -3.49
C GLN A 61 -22.58 2.77 -4.01
N MET A 62 -21.38 2.36 -3.59
CA MET A 62 -20.13 2.97 -4.04
C MET A 62 -19.80 2.49 -5.46
N GLU A 63 -19.39 3.46 -6.30
CA GLU A 63 -19.05 3.21 -7.70
C GLU A 63 -17.95 2.15 -7.85
N GLN A 64 -18.08 1.32 -8.89
CA GLN A 64 -17.05 0.35 -9.26
C GLN A 64 -15.86 1.05 -9.92
N SER A 65 -14.68 0.56 -9.66
CA SER A 65 -13.45 1.11 -10.21
C SER A 65 -12.49 -0.01 -10.62
N PRO A 66 -11.68 0.21 -11.66
CA PRO A 66 -10.57 -0.70 -11.98
C PRO A 66 -9.55 -0.87 -10.86
N ARG A 67 -9.60 0.00 -9.84
CA ARG A 67 -8.75 -0.07 -8.64
C ARG A 67 -9.31 -0.98 -7.55
N ASP A 68 -10.52 -1.49 -7.72
CA ASP A 68 -11.16 -2.34 -6.72
C ASP A 68 -10.50 -3.72 -6.69
N LEU A 69 -10.03 -4.13 -5.51
CA LEU A 69 -9.69 -5.51 -5.23
C LEU A 69 -10.99 -6.26 -4.92
N THR A 70 -11.30 -7.29 -5.70
CA THR A 70 -12.46 -8.16 -5.45
C THR A 70 -12.02 -9.43 -4.72
N VAL A 71 -12.59 -9.67 -3.55
CA VAL A 71 -12.38 -10.91 -2.78
C VAL A 71 -13.73 -11.50 -2.46
N GLY A 72 -14.06 -12.63 -3.09
CA GLY A 72 -15.41 -13.22 -3.02
C GLY A 72 -16.46 -12.29 -3.62
N ALA A 73 -17.45 -11.90 -2.83
CA ALA A 73 -18.49 -10.95 -3.21
C ALA A 73 -18.18 -9.49 -2.82
N ASP A 74 -17.13 -9.27 -2.07
CA ASP A 74 -16.78 -7.97 -1.51
C ASP A 74 -15.74 -7.23 -2.36
N ARG A 75 -15.82 -5.92 -2.35
CA ARG A 75 -14.89 -5.02 -3.04
C ARG A 75 -14.13 -4.16 -2.04
N PHE A 76 -12.82 -4.06 -2.21
CA PHE A 76 -11.93 -3.30 -1.33
C PHE A 76 -11.12 -2.30 -2.12
N ILE A 77 -10.83 -1.16 -1.50
CA ILE A 77 -9.79 -0.23 -1.92
C ILE A 77 -8.65 -0.29 -0.92
N ILE A 78 -7.44 -0.40 -1.45
CA ILE A 78 -6.20 -0.34 -0.69
C ILE A 78 -5.43 0.85 -1.24
N ALA A 79 -5.04 1.79 -0.38
CA ALA A 79 -4.31 2.98 -0.82
C ALA A 79 -3.38 3.49 0.27
N ILE A 80 -2.22 4.02 -0.14
CA ILE A 80 -1.33 4.75 0.78
C ILE A 80 -2.03 6.07 1.14
N GLY A 81 -2.29 6.27 2.43
CA GLY A 81 -3.02 7.41 2.98
C GLY A 81 -2.18 8.70 3.02
N LEU A 82 -1.45 8.98 1.94
CA LEU A 82 -0.66 10.19 1.78
C LEU A 82 -1.13 10.95 0.54
N CYS A 83 -1.61 12.17 0.75
CA CYS A 83 -2.06 13.06 -0.33
C CYS A 83 -0.96 13.27 -1.35
N THR A 84 -1.28 13.02 -2.62
CA THR A 84 -0.31 13.09 -3.73
C THR A 84 0.14 14.51 -4.08
N HIS A 85 -0.42 15.53 -3.41
CA HIS A 85 0.09 16.91 -3.50
C HIS A 85 1.39 17.06 -2.71
N LEU A 86 1.35 16.99 -1.36
CA LEU A 86 2.51 17.21 -0.48
C LEU A 86 2.54 16.24 0.74
N GLY A 87 1.86 15.10 0.68
CA GLY A 87 1.99 14.04 1.68
C GLY A 87 1.14 14.18 2.95
N CYS A 88 0.21 15.14 3.04
CA CYS A 88 -0.72 15.21 4.18
C CYS A 88 -1.62 13.97 4.19
N ILE A 89 -2.08 13.55 5.38
CA ILE A 89 -2.99 12.41 5.53
C ILE A 89 -4.44 12.87 5.30
N PRO A 90 -5.13 12.41 4.24
CA PRO A 90 -6.54 12.73 4.03
C PRO A 90 -7.43 12.05 5.08
N ALA A 91 -8.49 12.72 5.50
CA ALA A 91 -9.49 12.17 6.39
C ALA A 91 -10.70 11.64 5.60
N TRP A 92 -11.30 10.54 6.07
CA TRP A 92 -12.55 10.03 5.51
C TRP A 92 -13.72 10.92 5.93
N ALA A 93 -14.54 11.33 4.96
CA ALA A 93 -15.70 12.18 5.18
C ALA A 93 -16.89 11.64 4.38
N LYS A 94 -17.71 10.83 5.01
CA LYS A 94 -18.91 10.17 4.48
C LYS A 94 -18.61 9.14 3.37
N ASP A 95 -18.20 9.58 2.19
CA ASP A 95 -18.03 8.77 0.97
C ASP A 95 -16.75 9.11 0.19
N LYS A 96 -15.91 10.00 0.73
CA LYS A 96 -14.68 10.47 0.10
C LYS A 96 -13.61 10.83 1.12
N TRP A 97 -12.35 10.89 0.67
CA TRP A 97 -11.25 11.43 1.47
C TRP A 97 -11.04 12.90 1.17
N LYS A 98 -10.84 13.68 2.23
CA LYS A 98 -10.54 15.11 2.16
C LYS A 98 -9.19 15.40 2.81
N CYS A 99 -8.32 16.06 2.05
CA CYS A 99 -7.05 16.55 2.55
C CYS A 99 -7.22 18.00 3.03
N ALA A 100 -7.16 18.19 4.35
CA ALA A 100 -7.38 19.50 4.97
C ALA A 100 -6.29 20.54 4.66
N CYS A 101 -5.08 20.09 4.25
CA CYS A 101 -3.95 21.01 4.02
C CYS A 101 -4.22 22.00 2.89
N HIS A 102 -4.75 21.53 1.75
CA HIS A 102 -4.97 22.37 0.57
C HIS A 102 -6.28 22.02 -0.17
N GLY A 103 -7.24 21.38 0.52
CA GLY A 103 -8.56 21.09 -0.01
C GLY A 103 -8.62 19.99 -1.08
N GLY A 104 -7.60 19.15 -1.19
CA GLY A 104 -7.63 18.01 -2.12
C GLY A 104 -8.70 17.00 -1.73
N GLU A 105 -9.42 16.46 -2.72
CA GLU A 105 -10.44 15.44 -2.51
C GLU A 105 -10.18 14.20 -3.39
N TYR A 106 -10.55 13.03 -2.83
CA TYR A 106 -10.49 11.74 -3.52
C TYR A 106 -11.81 10.99 -3.27
N ASP A 107 -12.31 10.31 -4.28
CA ASP A 107 -13.51 9.48 -4.19
C ASP A 107 -13.28 8.18 -3.38
N SER A 108 -14.31 7.35 -3.27
CA SER A 108 -14.24 6.05 -2.59
C SER A 108 -13.26 5.07 -3.23
N SER A 109 -12.81 5.32 -4.45
CA SER A 109 -11.78 4.55 -5.17
C SER A 109 -10.37 5.14 -5.03
N ALA A 110 -10.21 6.12 -4.13
CA ALA A 110 -8.96 6.86 -3.93
C ALA A 110 -8.45 7.60 -5.19
N LYS A 111 -9.35 7.89 -6.16
CA LYS A 111 -9.08 8.71 -7.33
C LYS A 111 -9.30 10.19 -6.96
N GLN A 112 -8.38 11.07 -7.38
CA GLN A 112 -8.54 12.50 -7.14
C GLN A 112 -9.76 13.05 -7.90
N THR A 113 -10.54 13.89 -7.23
CA THR A 113 -11.74 14.50 -7.79
C THR A 113 -11.71 16.02 -7.74
N PHE A 114 -10.95 16.59 -6.79
CA PHE A 114 -10.87 18.03 -6.62
C PHE A 114 -9.55 18.47 -5.99
N GLY A 115 -9.12 19.69 -6.29
CA GLY A 115 -7.99 20.38 -5.66
C GLY A 115 -6.64 20.06 -6.31
N PRO A 116 -5.53 20.38 -5.61
CA PRO A 116 -4.19 20.33 -6.19
C PRO A 116 -3.55 18.95 -6.34
N PRO A 117 -4.07 17.81 -5.80
CA PRO A 117 -3.46 16.51 -6.03
C PRO A 117 -3.40 16.16 -7.52
N PRO A 118 -2.22 15.81 -8.08
CA PRO A 118 -2.07 15.57 -9.52
C PRO A 118 -2.51 14.17 -9.96
N ARG A 119 -2.70 13.24 -9.03
CA ARG A 119 -2.97 11.82 -9.33
C ARG A 119 -3.68 11.12 -8.17
N PRO A 120 -4.25 9.91 -8.39
CA PRO A 120 -4.84 9.09 -7.34
C PRO A 120 -3.87 8.82 -6.18
N LEU A 121 -4.39 8.43 -5.03
CA LEU A 121 -3.55 7.89 -3.95
C LEU A 121 -2.79 6.66 -4.43
N ASP A 122 -1.56 6.50 -3.97
CA ASP A 122 -0.69 5.40 -4.38
C ASP A 122 -1.22 4.05 -3.90
N LEU A 123 -1.02 3.03 -4.73
CA LEU A 123 -1.31 1.64 -4.39
C LEU A 123 -0.05 1.03 -3.76
N PRO A 124 -0.09 0.52 -2.51
CA PRO A 124 1.02 -0.26 -1.98
C PRO A 124 1.08 -1.62 -2.67
N PRO A 125 2.25 -2.25 -2.84
CA PRO A 125 2.33 -3.63 -3.27
C PRO A 125 1.66 -4.53 -2.24
N PHE A 126 0.86 -5.49 -2.70
CA PHE A 126 0.19 -6.48 -1.86
C PHE A 126 -0.01 -7.82 -2.57
N SER A 127 -0.11 -8.88 -1.80
CA SER A 127 -0.56 -10.20 -2.24
C SER A 127 -1.81 -10.62 -1.47
N VAL A 128 -2.63 -11.50 -2.07
CA VAL A 128 -3.89 -11.96 -1.48
C VAL A 128 -3.82 -13.47 -1.25
N LYS A 129 -4.18 -13.91 -0.03
CA LYS A 129 -4.34 -15.33 0.32
C LYS A 129 -5.66 -15.52 1.08
N GLY A 130 -6.69 -15.96 0.38
CA GLY A 130 -8.05 -16.04 0.95
C GLY A 130 -8.59 -14.65 1.28
N THR A 131 -8.86 -14.40 2.56
CA THR A 131 -9.29 -13.08 3.07
C THR A 131 -8.16 -12.21 3.59
N VAL A 132 -6.92 -12.73 3.61
CA VAL A 132 -5.77 -12.02 4.16
C VAL A 132 -4.96 -11.39 3.04
N ILE A 133 -4.66 -10.11 3.15
CA ILE A 133 -3.68 -9.42 2.31
C ILE A 133 -2.36 -9.24 3.06
N THR A 134 -1.26 -9.36 2.33
CA THR A 134 0.09 -9.05 2.82
C THR A 134 0.60 -7.85 2.05
N LEU A 135 0.74 -6.71 2.73
CA LEU A 135 1.35 -5.50 2.19
C LEU A 135 2.86 -5.69 2.10
N GLY A 136 3.45 -5.22 1.00
CA GLY A 136 4.90 -5.31 0.76
C GLY A 136 5.31 -6.42 -0.19
N GLU A 137 4.40 -7.32 -0.57
CA GLU A 137 4.60 -8.41 -1.52
C GLU A 137 3.76 -8.17 -2.78
N GLU A 138 4.32 -8.29 -3.96
CA GLU A 138 3.58 -8.12 -5.23
C GLU A 138 2.89 -9.42 -5.62
N GLY A 139 1.55 -9.43 -5.52
CA GLY A 139 0.71 -10.53 -6.00
C GLY A 139 0.12 -10.27 -7.39
N PRO A 140 -0.54 -11.27 -7.99
CA PRO A 140 -1.17 -11.14 -9.30
C PRO A 140 -2.28 -10.08 -9.32
N GLU A 141 -3.04 -9.94 -8.23
CA GLU A 141 -4.11 -8.94 -8.11
C GLU A 141 -3.53 -7.51 -8.10
N TYR A 142 -2.44 -7.30 -7.35
CA TYR A 142 -1.72 -6.02 -7.38
C TYR A 142 -1.25 -5.68 -8.79
N THR A 143 -0.62 -6.64 -9.47
CA THR A 143 -0.08 -6.43 -10.82
C THR A 143 -1.20 -6.08 -11.81
N ALA A 144 -2.34 -6.74 -11.73
CA ALA A 144 -3.51 -6.46 -12.56
C ALA A 144 -4.05 -5.04 -12.33
N ILE A 145 -4.25 -4.65 -11.06
CA ILE A 145 -4.73 -3.31 -10.71
C ILE A 145 -3.71 -2.23 -11.09
N ALA A 146 -2.42 -2.45 -10.80
CA ALA A 146 -1.36 -1.51 -11.12
C ALA A 146 -1.22 -1.27 -12.64
N ALA A 147 -1.49 -2.28 -13.48
CA ALA A 147 -1.49 -2.15 -14.93
C ALA A 147 -2.59 -1.19 -15.41
N THR A 148 -3.78 -1.22 -14.80
CA THR A 148 -4.89 -0.33 -15.15
C THR A 148 -4.66 1.13 -14.74
N MET A 149 -3.74 1.38 -13.80
CA MET A 149 -3.39 2.72 -13.33
C MET A 149 -2.35 3.43 -14.21
N LYS A 150 -1.66 2.69 -15.07
CA LYS A 150 -0.63 3.23 -15.98
C LYS A 150 -1.18 3.55 -17.37
N ALA A 151 -2.38 3.08 -17.67
CA ALA A 151 -3.10 3.36 -18.91
C ALA A 151 -3.91 4.66 -18.79
#